data_726adddda42e57860692bb0f6e6cda5d
#
_entry.id   726adddda42e57860692bb0f6e6cda5d
#
_cell.length_a   1.000
_cell.length_b   1.000
_cell.length_c   1.000
_cell.angle_alpha   90.00
_cell.angle_beta   90.00
_cell.angle_gamma   90.00
#
_symmetry.space_group_name_H-M   'P 1'
#
loop_
_entity.id
_entity.type
_entity.pdbx_description
1 polymer ?
#
loop_
_entity_poly.entity_id
_entity_poly.type
_entity_poly.pdbx_seq_one_letter_code
_entity_poly.pdbx_strand_id
1 'polypeptide(L)'
;MITREVFMDIKVMHRNGLSIRRIARTTGLHRETVKRHLESDSFPQYHKTTRRKSILDPYRQLIEEYLDQDDYQATWIFEKLVRMGYTGGCTTVRGVVRVIKGEKRRIAYLRFETEPGFQAQVDWGDFQIEESDGTVHTVYAFIMVLGFSRALYVEFVEKRTLESFMDCHIHAFDYLGGCPQEILYDNMKHVVVGRENGKPTFNVEFFHFSHHYGFCPRLCPPYAPWVKGKSERPIHFLRERFWRGYVYSSLEQANEDVRAWCTETANRRTHGTYWQPVEKRWEQEKPLLGSLPPVPYDTSLKVFRPVYKECQLSYNGNRYLIPHEFAGKKVMLKIKGKIIRIYHDHDLVATYDEPEEKHTLVGDPAIYRRLAADREQIRRKYGRQKGRATRGLTTATLFPEVAIRSLAEYERLARGASWSN
;
A
#
# COMPACT_ATOMS: atom_id res chain seq x y z
N MET A 1 -28.28 -24.38 38.10
CA MET A 1 -29.46 -25.10 37.58
C MET A 1 -29.12 -26.59 37.57
N ILE A 2 -30.07 -27.47 37.94
CA ILE A 2 -29.85 -28.89 37.78
C ILE A 2 -30.32 -29.39 36.41
N THR A 3 -29.64 -30.39 35.85
CA THR A 3 -30.07 -31.04 34.63
C THR A 3 -31.24 -32.01 34.92
N ARG A 4 -31.97 -32.40 33.88
CA ARG A 4 -33.06 -33.37 34.00
C ARG A 4 -32.55 -34.73 34.48
N GLU A 5 -31.35 -35.11 34.07
CA GLU A 5 -30.67 -36.32 34.53
C GLU A 5 -30.43 -36.31 36.03
N VAL A 6 -29.79 -35.27 36.56
CA VAL A 6 -29.51 -35.11 38.00
C VAL A 6 -30.81 -35.08 38.81
N PHE A 7 -31.90 -34.48 38.29
CA PHE A 7 -33.20 -34.49 38.93
C PHE A 7 -33.77 -35.94 39.03
N MET A 8 -33.65 -36.70 37.97
CA MET A 8 -34.08 -38.12 37.96
C MET A 8 -33.22 -38.97 38.88
N ASP A 9 -31.90 -38.78 38.88
CA ASP A 9 -30.96 -39.47 39.74
C ASP A 9 -31.29 -39.27 41.24
N ILE A 10 -31.62 -38.02 41.64
CA ILE A 10 -32.03 -37.72 43.01
C ILE A 10 -33.25 -38.56 43.41
N LYS A 11 -34.27 -38.67 42.53
CA LYS A 11 -35.47 -39.45 42.79
C LYS A 11 -35.20 -40.95 42.85
N VAL A 12 -34.39 -41.47 41.96
CA VAL A 12 -33.98 -42.89 41.91
C VAL A 12 -33.16 -43.26 43.17
N MET A 13 -32.17 -42.42 43.53
CA MET A 13 -31.35 -42.64 44.74
C MET A 13 -32.19 -42.65 46.00
N HIS A 14 -33.18 -41.77 46.15
CA HIS A 14 -34.09 -41.72 47.27
C HIS A 14 -35.01 -42.97 47.32
N ARG A 15 -35.54 -43.39 46.17
CA ARG A 15 -36.37 -44.59 46.05
C ARG A 15 -35.58 -45.85 46.43
N ASN A 16 -34.28 -45.90 46.18
CA ASN A 16 -33.34 -46.92 46.54
C ASN A 16 -32.90 -46.84 48.01
N GLY A 17 -33.57 -46.02 48.84
CA GLY A 17 -33.33 -45.96 50.31
C GLY A 17 -32.12 -45.13 50.72
N LEU A 18 -31.49 -44.35 49.81
CA LEU A 18 -30.38 -43.44 50.19
C LEU A 18 -30.92 -42.22 50.97
N SER A 19 -30.24 -41.89 52.08
CA SER A 19 -30.58 -40.71 52.87
C SER A 19 -30.26 -39.41 52.10
N ILE A 20 -31.03 -38.35 52.40
CA ILE A 20 -30.81 -36.99 51.79
C ILE A 20 -29.37 -36.53 51.95
N ARG A 21 -28.68 -36.83 53.05
CA ARG A 21 -27.26 -36.56 53.28
C ARG A 21 -26.36 -37.26 52.26
N ARG A 22 -26.64 -38.52 51.99
CA ARG A 22 -25.84 -39.33 51.06
C ARG A 22 -26.07 -38.89 49.62
N ILE A 23 -27.33 -38.58 49.23
CA ILE A 23 -27.70 -38.05 47.92
C ILE A 23 -27.01 -36.67 47.67
N ALA A 24 -27.06 -35.75 48.65
CA ALA A 24 -26.39 -34.46 48.58
C ALA A 24 -24.88 -34.58 48.36
N ARG A 25 -24.24 -35.55 49.07
CA ARG A 25 -22.80 -35.80 48.90
C ARG A 25 -22.48 -36.41 47.53
N THR A 26 -23.30 -37.33 47.04
CA THR A 26 -23.09 -37.98 45.72
C THR A 26 -23.34 -37.03 44.55
N THR A 27 -24.34 -36.14 44.64
CA THR A 27 -24.71 -35.21 43.57
C THR A 27 -23.98 -33.87 43.64
N GLY A 28 -23.24 -33.60 44.73
CA GLY A 28 -22.58 -32.30 44.97
C GLY A 28 -23.55 -31.14 45.27
N LEU A 29 -24.83 -31.44 45.53
CA LEU A 29 -25.85 -30.40 45.76
C LEU A 29 -26.04 -30.16 47.26
N HIS A 30 -26.50 -28.92 47.58
CA HIS A 30 -26.88 -28.62 48.97
C HIS A 30 -28.11 -29.41 49.40
N ARG A 31 -28.14 -29.87 50.67
CA ARG A 31 -29.20 -30.73 51.21
C ARG A 31 -30.62 -30.17 51.05
N GLU A 32 -30.81 -28.88 51.26
CA GLU A 32 -32.08 -28.21 51.02
C GLU A 32 -32.52 -28.23 49.55
N THR A 33 -31.56 -28.21 48.63
CA THR A 33 -31.83 -28.35 47.19
C THR A 33 -32.32 -29.76 46.88
N VAL A 34 -31.67 -30.81 47.42
CA VAL A 34 -32.08 -32.20 47.26
C VAL A 34 -33.49 -32.39 47.85
N LYS A 35 -33.76 -31.90 49.07
CA LYS A 35 -35.07 -31.98 49.72
C LYS A 35 -36.17 -31.36 48.87
N ARG A 36 -35.97 -30.11 48.40
CA ARG A 36 -36.92 -29.38 47.54
C ARG A 36 -37.21 -30.14 46.22
N HIS A 37 -36.21 -30.84 45.65
CA HIS A 37 -36.41 -31.57 44.40
C HIS A 37 -37.07 -32.95 44.68
N LEU A 38 -36.97 -33.52 45.86
CA LEU A 38 -37.71 -34.72 46.26
C LEU A 38 -39.20 -34.41 46.50
N GLU A 39 -39.51 -33.25 47.04
CA GLU A 39 -40.87 -32.76 47.31
C GLU A 39 -41.60 -32.32 46.02
N SER A 40 -40.86 -32.02 44.95
CA SER A 40 -41.42 -31.62 43.65
C SER A 40 -41.77 -32.83 42.77
N ASP A 41 -42.98 -32.93 42.29
CA ASP A 41 -43.47 -34.02 41.44
C ASP A 41 -43.03 -33.89 39.97
N SER A 42 -42.64 -32.69 39.53
CA SER A 42 -42.21 -32.40 38.17
C SER A 42 -40.85 -31.74 38.12
N PHE A 43 -40.15 -31.92 37.00
CA PHE A 43 -38.92 -31.22 36.77
C PHE A 43 -39.17 -29.71 36.71
N PRO A 44 -38.40 -28.86 37.47
CA PRO A 44 -38.64 -27.45 37.53
C PRO A 44 -38.52 -26.82 36.15
N GLN A 45 -39.57 -26.18 35.65
CA GLN A 45 -39.53 -25.37 34.44
C GLN A 45 -38.96 -24.00 34.80
N TYR A 46 -37.73 -23.76 34.31
CA TYR A 46 -37.13 -22.45 34.47
C TYR A 46 -37.69 -21.51 33.38
N HIS A 47 -38.62 -20.66 33.76
CA HIS A 47 -39.09 -19.59 32.89
C HIS A 47 -37.95 -18.62 32.64
N LYS A 48 -37.65 -18.36 31.37
CA LYS A 48 -36.75 -17.29 31.01
C LYS A 48 -37.33 -16.01 31.61
N THR A 49 -36.61 -15.41 32.57
CA THR A 49 -36.99 -14.10 33.09
C THR A 49 -37.08 -13.12 31.93
N THR A 50 -38.19 -12.40 31.82
CA THR A 50 -38.38 -11.33 30.85
C THR A 50 -37.19 -10.41 30.90
N ARG A 51 -36.54 -10.21 29.75
CA ARG A 51 -35.35 -9.36 29.62
C ARG A 51 -35.67 -7.97 30.18
N ARG A 52 -34.96 -7.54 31.20
CA ARG A 52 -35.10 -6.19 31.73
C ARG A 52 -34.82 -5.19 30.62
N LYS A 53 -35.68 -4.18 30.45
CA LYS A 53 -35.44 -3.10 29.47
C LYS A 53 -34.10 -2.42 29.76
N SER A 54 -33.26 -2.31 28.77
CA SER A 54 -31.98 -1.62 28.86
C SER A 54 -32.17 -0.15 28.55
N ILE A 55 -31.43 0.74 29.21
CA ILE A 55 -31.36 2.17 28.88
C ILE A 55 -30.93 2.37 27.41
N LEU A 56 -30.28 1.38 26.82
CA LEU A 56 -29.80 1.39 25.42
C LEU A 56 -30.87 0.93 24.41
N ASP A 57 -31.98 0.31 24.86
CA ASP A 57 -33.01 -0.23 23.94
C ASP A 57 -33.59 0.83 22.99
N PRO A 58 -33.86 2.11 23.41
CA PRO A 58 -34.31 3.14 22.50
C PRO A 58 -33.31 3.51 21.39
N TYR A 59 -32.03 3.29 21.62
CA TYR A 59 -30.96 3.65 20.69
C TYR A 59 -30.48 2.46 19.82
N ARG A 60 -31.06 1.27 20.01
CA ARG A 60 -30.59 0.05 19.35
C ARG A 60 -30.70 0.13 17.82
N GLN A 61 -31.82 0.61 17.34
CA GLN A 61 -32.05 0.79 15.90
C GLN A 61 -31.04 1.77 15.30
N LEU A 62 -30.78 2.88 15.97
CA LEU A 62 -29.77 3.88 15.55
C LEU A 62 -28.35 3.31 15.54
N ILE A 63 -28.01 2.43 16.49
CA ILE A 63 -26.72 1.71 16.50
C ILE A 63 -26.62 0.77 15.29
N GLU A 64 -27.72 0.09 14.95
CA GLU A 64 -27.79 -0.80 13.77
C GLU A 64 -27.63 0.01 12.49
N GLU A 65 -28.28 1.16 12.35
CA GLU A 65 -28.17 2.08 11.21
C GLU A 65 -26.74 2.62 11.06
N TYR A 66 -26.08 3.03 12.14
CA TYR A 66 -24.66 3.43 12.08
C TYR A 66 -23.76 2.28 11.63
N LEU A 67 -23.97 1.08 12.15
CA LEU A 67 -23.20 -0.11 11.75
C LEU A 67 -23.55 -0.62 10.34
N ASP A 68 -24.66 -0.17 9.74
CA ASP A 68 -24.99 -0.43 8.33
C ASP A 68 -24.32 0.59 7.40
N GLN A 69 -24.15 1.83 7.88
CA GLN A 69 -23.48 2.89 7.11
C GLN A 69 -21.96 2.67 7.03
N ASP A 70 -21.33 2.28 8.15
CA ASP A 70 -19.89 2.07 8.24
C ASP A 70 -19.52 1.17 9.44
N ASP A 71 -18.30 0.60 9.42
CA ASP A 71 -17.76 -0.19 10.55
C ASP A 71 -17.28 0.69 11.71
N TYR A 72 -18.16 1.62 12.17
CA TYR A 72 -17.84 2.53 13.24
C TYR A 72 -17.41 1.81 14.53
N GLN A 73 -16.45 2.41 15.22
CA GLN A 73 -16.02 1.91 16.53
C GLN A 73 -17.09 2.20 17.59
N ALA A 74 -17.21 1.29 18.57
CA ALA A 74 -18.16 1.44 19.67
C ALA A 74 -17.96 2.74 20.48
N THR A 75 -16.73 3.25 20.56
CA THR A 75 -16.42 4.54 21.19
C THR A 75 -17.03 5.72 20.45
N TRP A 76 -16.91 5.73 19.12
CA TRP A 76 -17.52 6.76 18.27
C TRP A 76 -19.05 6.75 18.39
N ILE A 77 -19.65 5.54 18.32
CA ILE A 77 -21.11 5.38 18.51
C ILE A 77 -21.52 5.89 19.89
N PHE A 78 -20.78 5.55 20.94
CA PHE A 78 -21.04 6.02 22.30
C PHE A 78 -21.04 7.56 22.39
N GLU A 79 -20.04 8.23 21.81
CA GLU A 79 -19.97 9.70 21.79
C GLU A 79 -21.19 10.33 21.09
N LYS A 80 -21.67 9.72 20.00
CA LYS A 80 -22.89 10.18 19.31
C LYS A 80 -24.12 10.00 20.19
N LEU A 81 -24.26 8.84 20.83
CA LEU A 81 -25.41 8.57 21.73
C LEU A 81 -25.42 9.49 22.95
N VAL A 82 -24.27 9.83 23.53
CA VAL A 82 -24.17 10.78 24.64
C VAL A 82 -24.71 12.17 24.23
N ARG A 83 -24.36 12.64 23.04
CA ARG A 83 -24.89 13.90 22.48
C ARG A 83 -26.39 13.87 22.26
N MET A 84 -26.99 12.67 22.13
CA MET A 84 -28.44 12.46 22.00
C MET A 84 -29.13 12.14 23.32
N GLY A 85 -28.44 12.31 24.44
CA GLY A 85 -29.02 12.14 25.77
C GLY A 85 -28.84 10.75 26.39
N TYR A 86 -28.01 9.88 25.84
CA TYR A 86 -27.69 8.60 26.46
C TYR A 86 -26.83 8.81 27.71
N THR A 87 -27.31 8.29 28.85
CA THR A 87 -26.67 8.45 30.18
C THR A 87 -25.97 7.18 30.67
N GLY A 88 -25.96 6.10 29.88
CA GLY A 88 -25.35 4.84 30.24
C GLY A 88 -23.85 4.80 29.94
N GLY A 89 -23.18 3.71 30.33
CA GLY A 89 -21.74 3.53 30.16
C GLY A 89 -21.32 3.04 28.75
N CYS A 90 -20.12 3.41 28.33
CA CYS A 90 -19.50 2.95 27.07
C CYS A 90 -19.40 1.41 26.97
N THR A 91 -19.20 0.72 28.10
CA THR A 91 -19.12 -0.75 28.16
C THR A 91 -20.41 -1.42 27.68
N THR A 92 -21.57 -0.82 28.00
CA THR A 92 -22.89 -1.32 27.56
C THR A 92 -23.03 -1.19 26.04
N VAL A 93 -22.61 -0.04 25.47
CA VAL A 93 -22.60 0.18 24.02
C VAL A 93 -21.66 -0.82 23.33
N ARG A 94 -20.44 -1.02 23.86
CA ARG A 94 -19.48 -2.03 23.35
C ARG A 94 -20.08 -3.44 23.34
N GLY A 95 -20.84 -3.80 24.38
CA GLY A 95 -21.52 -5.08 24.47
C GLY A 95 -22.53 -5.29 23.33
N VAL A 96 -23.39 -4.29 23.10
CA VAL A 96 -24.41 -4.32 22.03
C VAL A 96 -23.75 -4.30 20.64
N VAL A 97 -22.78 -3.43 20.41
CA VAL A 97 -22.03 -3.36 19.15
C VAL A 97 -21.34 -4.71 18.84
N ARG A 98 -20.75 -5.36 19.87
CA ARG A 98 -20.15 -6.68 19.72
C ARG A 98 -21.17 -7.75 19.28
N VAL A 99 -22.37 -7.73 19.87
CA VAL A 99 -23.45 -8.67 19.51
C VAL A 99 -23.89 -8.45 18.07
N ILE A 100 -24.21 -7.20 17.70
CA ILE A 100 -24.68 -6.84 16.36
C ILE A 100 -23.60 -7.17 15.30
N LYS A 101 -22.33 -6.78 15.54
CA LYS A 101 -21.20 -7.16 14.65
C LYS A 101 -21.00 -8.68 14.59
N GLY A 102 -21.21 -9.39 15.70
CA GLY A 102 -21.13 -10.85 15.74
C GLY A 102 -22.25 -11.53 14.96
N GLU A 103 -23.47 -10.99 14.99
CA GLU A 103 -24.60 -11.46 14.20
C GLU A 103 -24.36 -11.20 12.70
N LYS A 104 -23.90 -10.01 12.32
CA LYS A 104 -23.50 -9.67 10.95
C LYS A 104 -22.38 -10.57 10.42
N ARG A 105 -21.37 -10.90 11.24
CA ARG A 105 -20.29 -11.82 10.86
C ARG A 105 -20.76 -13.27 10.62
N ARG A 106 -21.94 -13.64 11.10
CA ARG A 106 -22.54 -14.98 10.88
C ARG A 106 -23.31 -15.09 9.57
N ILE A 107 -23.46 -14.00 8.82
CA ILE A 107 -24.05 -14.05 7.48
C ILE A 107 -23.09 -14.86 6.60
N ALA A 108 -23.54 -16.02 6.15
CA ALA A 108 -22.79 -16.83 5.20
C ALA A 108 -22.58 -16.05 3.93
N TYR A 109 -21.34 -15.90 3.49
CA TYR A 109 -21.01 -15.30 2.20
C TYR A 109 -20.55 -16.36 1.22
N LEU A 110 -20.96 -16.23 -0.02
CA LEU A 110 -20.46 -17.08 -1.08
C LEU A 110 -19.01 -16.68 -1.39
N ARG A 111 -18.08 -17.62 -1.27
CA ARG A 111 -16.72 -17.39 -1.77
C ARG A 111 -16.78 -17.27 -3.27
N PHE A 112 -16.38 -16.12 -3.76
CA PHE A 112 -16.27 -15.88 -5.19
C PHE A 112 -14.97 -16.53 -5.70
N GLU A 113 -15.09 -17.54 -6.52
CA GLU A 113 -13.99 -18.13 -7.27
C GLU A 113 -13.96 -17.53 -8.68
N THR A 114 -12.77 -17.35 -9.20
CA THR A 114 -12.57 -16.75 -10.53
C THR A 114 -12.18 -17.83 -11.53
N GLU A 115 -12.60 -17.67 -12.76
CA GLU A 115 -12.12 -18.49 -13.87
C GLU A 115 -10.62 -18.30 -14.07
N PRO A 116 -9.91 -19.31 -14.63
CA PRO A 116 -8.48 -19.21 -14.86
C PRO A 116 -8.16 -18.08 -15.87
N GLY A 117 -7.12 -17.31 -15.58
CA GLY A 117 -6.69 -16.16 -16.37
C GLY A 117 -7.58 -14.91 -16.24
N PHE A 118 -8.67 -14.98 -15.47
CA PHE A 118 -9.63 -13.88 -15.41
C PHE A 118 -9.15 -12.77 -14.48
N GLN A 119 -8.80 -13.07 -13.22
CA GLN A 119 -8.54 -12.04 -12.22
C GLN A 119 -7.25 -12.27 -11.45
N ALA A 120 -6.52 -11.19 -11.18
CA ALA A 120 -5.51 -11.13 -10.11
C ALA A 120 -5.90 -10.11 -9.04
N GLN A 121 -5.27 -10.20 -7.88
CA GLN A 121 -5.38 -9.22 -6.81
C GLN A 121 -4.01 -8.67 -6.46
N VAL A 122 -3.92 -7.35 -6.28
CA VAL A 122 -2.69 -6.66 -5.91
C VAL A 122 -2.86 -5.96 -4.57
N ASP A 123 -1.83 -6.08 -3.74
CA ASP A 123 -1.78 -5.39 -2.44
C ASP A 123 -0.34 -4.97 -2.09
N TRP A 124 -0.21 -4.07 -1.10
CA TRP A 124 1.06 -3.65 -0.52
C TRP A 124 1.20 -4.11 0.92
N GLY A 125 2.37 -4.64 1.27
CA GLY A 125 2.75 -4.92 2.64
C GLY A 125 3.90 -4.02 3.09
N ASP A 126 3.83 -3.47 4.31
CA ASP A 126 4.89 -2.69 4.91
C ASP A 126 5.75 -3.62 5.79
N PHE A 127 7.08 -3.59 5.60
CA PHE A 127 8.05 -4.41 6.32
C PHE A 127 9.14 -3.52 6.90
N GLN A 128 9.41 -3.67 8.18
CA GLN A 128 10.43 -2.91 8.86
C GLN A 128 11.73 -3.69 8.91
N ILE A 129 12.83 -3.00 8.67
CA ILE A 129 14.20 -3.47 8.79
C ILE A 129 14.84 -2.64 9.90
N GLU A 130 15.41 -3.31 10.87
CA GLU A 130 16.21 -2.68 11.91
C GLU A 130 17.70 -2.92 11.57
N GLU A 131 18.42 -1.84 11.32
CA GLU A 131 19.87 -1.89 11.07
C GLU A 131 20.65 -2.04 12.38
N SER A 132 21.93 -2.42 12.25
CA SER A 132 22.81 -2.65 13.40
C SER A 132 23.06 -1.39 14.26
N ASP A 133 22.82 -0.20 13.71
CA ASP A 133 22.89 1.09 14.40
C ASP A 133 21.58 1.49 15.11
N GLY A 134 20.52 0.66 15.03
CA GLY A 134 19.19 0.92 15.55
C GLY A 134 18.31 1.78 14.65
N THR A 135 18.75 2.11 13.45
CA THR A 135 17.94 2.82 12.47
C THR A 135 16.87 1.87 11.88
N VAL A 136 15.62 2.33 11.81
CA VAL A 136 14.51 1.54 11.25
C VAL A 136 14.16 2.06 9.88
N HIS A 137 14.34 1.23 8.87
CA HIS A 137 13.89 1.48 7.50
C HIS A 137 12.63 0.69 7.18
N THR A 138 11.82 1.21 6.29
CA THR A 138 10.63 0.51 5.78
C THR A 138 10.84 0.17 4.32
N VAL A 139 10.75 -1.11 4.00
CA VAL A 139 10.60 -1.60 2.63
C VAL A 139 9.16 -2.03 2.39
N TYR A 140 8.73 -1.92 1.16
CA TYR A 140 7.35 -2.19 0.76
C TYR A 140 7.32 -3.42 -0.13
N ALA A 141 6.53 -4.42 0.22
CA ALA A 141 6.32 -5.59 -0.63
C ALA A 141 5.12 -5.35 -1.55
N PHE A 142 5.36 -5.38 -2.84
CA PHE A 142 4.33 -5.56 -3.85
C PHE A 142 3.94 -7.03 -3.89
N ILE A 143 2.66 -7.32 -3.85
CA ILE A 143 2.14 -8.68 -3.83
C ILE A 143 1.06 -8.81 -4.90
N MET A 144 1.26 -9.72 -5.86
CA MET A 144 0.24 -10.08 -6.84
C MET A 144 -0.13 -11.56 -6.69
N VAL A 145 -1.43 -11.85 -6.67
CA VAL A 145 -1.95 -13.21 -6.54
C VAL A 145 -2.97 -13.47 -7.64
N LEU A 146 -2.78 -14.52 -8.42
CA LEU A 146 -3.77 -14.97 -9.40
C LEU A 146 -5.01 -15.51 -8.70
N GLY A 147 -6.16 -15.17 -9.22
CA GLY A 147 -7.45 -15.46 -8.60
C GLY A 147 -7.83 -16.94 -8.61
N PHE A 148 -7.46 -17.69 -9.64
CA PHE A 148 -7.76 -19.10 -9.79
C PHE A 148 -6.71 -19.99 -9.15
N SER A 149 -5.45 -19.89 -9.54
CA SER A 149 -4.37 -20.78 -9.06
C SER A 149 -3.89 -20.43 -7.66
N ARG A 150 -4.00 -19.17 -7.24
CA ARG A 150 -3.33 -18.61 -6.06
C ARG A 150 -1.81 -18.53 -6.23
N ALA A 151 -1.31 -18.56 -7.48
CA ALA A 151 0.07 -18.28 -7.76
C ALA A 151 0.42 -16.88 -7.28
N LEU A 152 1.55 -16.79 -6.59
CA LEU A 152 1.98 -15.63 -5.83
C LEU A 152 3.27 -15.07 -6.45
N TYR A 153 3.29 -13.77 -6.69
CA TYR A 153 4.49 -12.99 -6.96
C TYR A 153 4.69 -11.94 -5.87
N VAL A 154 5.93 -11.78 -5.44
CA VAL A 154 6.33 -10.77 -4.45
C VAL A 154 7.59 -10.07 -4.90
N GLU A 155 7.64 -8.76 -4.71
CA GLU A 155 8.81 -7.91 -4.96
C GLU A 155 8.89 -6.81 -3.91
N PHE A 156 10.07 -6.55 -3.37
CA PHE A 156 10.31 -5.46 -2.42
C PHE A 156 10.81 -4.21 -3.14
N VAL A 157 10.35 -3.05 -2.69
CA VAL A 157 10.80 -1.73 -3.18
C VAL A 157 11.03 -0.78 -2.01
N GLU A 158 11.93 0.19 -2.17
CA GLU A 158 12.16 1.23 -1.15
C GLU A 158 11.05 2.27 -1.09
N LYS A 159 10.39 2.54 -2.22
CA LYS A 159 9.38 3.60 -2.34
C LYS A 159 8.18 3.14 -3.13
N ARG A 160 6.99 3.42 -2.63
CA ARG A 160 5.72 3.20 -3.35
C ARG A 160 5.46 4.37 -4.30
N THR A 161 6.22 4.45 -5.40
CA THR A 161 5.97 5.40 -6.48
C THR A 161 5.08 4.77 -7.55
N LEU A 162 4.48 5.58 -8.44
CA LEU A 162 3.73 5.05 -9.58
C LEU A 162 4.65 4.25 -10.51
N GLU A 163 5.88 4.71 -10.70
CA GLU A 163 6.91 4.02 -11.47
C GLU A 163 7.19 2.63 -10.91
N SER A 164 7.59 2.52 -9.62
CA SER A 164 7.86 1.22 -8.99
C SER A 164 6.62 0.32 -8.98
N PHE A 165 5.42 0.88 -8.86
CA PHE A 165 4.17 0.14 -8.92
C PHE A 165 3.95 -0.49 -10.31
N MET A 166 4.18 0.26 -11.39
CA MET A 166 4.09 -0.27 -12.75
C MET A 166 5.21 -1.26 -13.07
N ASP A 167 6.46 -0.99 -12.62
CA ASP A 167 7.58 -1.92 -12.80
C ASP A 167 7.32 -3.27 -12.12
N CYS A 168 6.83 -3.27 -10.87
CA CYS A 168 6.43 -4.49 -10.18
C CYS A 168 5.34 -5.28 -10.93
N HIS A 169 4.39 -4.60 -11.60
CA HIS A 169 3.42 -5.30 -12.45
C HIS A 169 4.08 -5.96 -13.66
N ILE A 170 5.00 -5.25 -14.32
CA ILE A 170 5.75 -5.80 -15.48
C ILE A 170 6.49 -7.07 -15.06
N HIS A 171 7.25 -6.99 -13.97
CA HIS A 171 7.98 -8.14 -13.44
C HIS A 171 7.06 -9.29 -13.00
N ALA A 172 5.89 -8.95 -12.42
CA ALA A 172 4.89 -9.94 -12.05
C ALA A 172 4.29 -10.65 -13.27
N PHE A 173 3.97 -9.91 -14.34
CA PHE A 173 3.46 -10.49 -15.58
C PHE A 173 4.47 -11.41 -16.23
N ASP A 174 5.74 -11.01 -16.27
CA ASP A 174 6.83 -11.86 -16.80
C ASP A 174 6.99 -13.14 -15.97
N TYR A 175 6.98 -13.03 -14.64
CA TYR A 175 7.07 -14.16 -13.72
C TYR A 175 5.88 -15.12 -13.85
N LEU A 176 4.66 -14.58 -13.87
CA LEU A 176 3.42 -15.35 -13.94
C LEU A 176 3.19 -15.96 -15.35
N GLY A 177 3.85 -15.41 -16.38
CA GLY A 177 3.80 -15.87 -17.74
C GLY A 177 2.66 -15.29 -18.56
N GLY A 178 2.14 -14.12 -18.18
CA GLY A 178 1.08 -13.40 -18.89
C GLY A 178 0.31 -12.44 -18.01
N CYS A 179 -0.65 -11.73 -18.60
CA CYS A 179 -1.47 -10.73 -17.95
C CYS A 179 -2.90 -11.25 -17.73
N PRO A 180 -3.50 -11.14 -16.53
CA PRO A 180 -4.91 -11.49 -16.31
C PRO A 180 -5.84 -10.47 -16.98
N GLN A 181 -7.11 -10.83 -17.24
CA GLN A 181 -8.07 -9.92 -17.87
C GLN A 181 -8.44 -8.74 -16.98
N GLU A 182 -8.50 -8.93 -15.67
CA GLU A 182 -8.71 -7.83 -14.72
C GLU A 182 -7.83 -7.96 -13.48
N ILE A 183 -7.50 -6.82 -12.89
CA ILE A 183 -6.72 -6.78 -11.65
C ILE A 183 -7.49 -5.96 -10.61
N LEU A 184 -7.69 -6.57 -9.45
CA LEU A 184 -8.40 -5.97 -8.33
C LEU A 184 -7.43 -5.24 -7.40
N TYR A 185 -7.71 -3.98 -7.16
CA TYR A 185 -6.94 -3.09 -6.29
C TYR A 185 -7.77 -2.62 -5.10
N ASP A 186 -7.11 -2.33 -4.00
CA ASP A 186 -7.68 -1.44 -3.00
C ASP A 186 -7.72 0.01 -3.53
N ASN A 187 -8.36 0.94 -2.79
CA ASN A 187 -8.42 2.36 -3.17
C ASN A 187 -7.05 3.05 -3.06
N MET A 188 -6.07 2.55 -3.82
CA MET A 188 -4.69 3.06 -3.85
C MET A 188 -4.61 4.35 -4.68
N LYS A 189 -3.89 5.36 -4.17
CA LYS A 189 -3.69 6.63 -4.88
C LYS A 189 -2.99 6.49 -6.25
N HIS A 190 -2.20 5.43 -6.44
CA HIS A 190 -1.55 5.13 -7.72
C HIS A 190 -2.57 4.73 -8.80
N VAL A 191 -3.67 4.11 -8.40
CA VAL A 191 -4.72 3.63 -9.30
C VAL A 191 -5.83 4.68 -9.44
N VAL A 192 -6.25 5.28 -8.32
CA VAL A 192 -7.38 6.21 -8.27
C VAL A 192 -6.96 7.53 -7.63
N VAL A 193 -7.14 8.61 -8.38
CA VAL A 193 -6.81 9.98 -7.92
C VAL A 193 -8.00 10.68 -7.24
N GLY A 194 -9.23 10.21 -7.47
CA GLY A 194 -10.43 10.81 -6.90
C GLY A 194 -11.70 10.04 -7.27
N ARG A 195 -12.85 10.61 -6.90
CA ARG A 195 -14.17 10.13 -7.30
C ARG A 195 -15.03 11.31 -7.73
N GLU A 196 -15.65 11.19 -8.89
CA GLU A 196 -16.61 12.15 -9.41
C GLU A 196 -17.98 11.46 -9.53
N ASN A 197 -19.01 12.02 -8.90
CA ASN A 197 -20.38 11.44 -8.90
C ASN A 197 -20.42 9.94 -8.50
N GLY A 198 -19.57 9.56 -7.52
CA GLY A 198 -19.47 8.17 -7.06
C GLY A 198 -18.64 7.24 -7.96
N LYS A 199 -18.24 7.67 -9.15
CA LYS A 199 -17.39 6.91 -10.07
C LYS A 199 -15.91 7.20 -9.80
N PRO A 200 -15.02 6.18 -9.80
CA PRO A 200 -13.60 6.37 -9.58
C PRO A 200 -12.97 7.10 -10.78
N THR A 201 -12.12 8.09 -10.50
CA THR A 201 -11.26 8.74 -11.49
C THR A 201 -9.89 8.09 -11.42
N PHE A 202 -9.54 7.32 -12.45
CA PHE A 202 -8.25 6.61 -12.51
C PHE A 202 -7.11 7.58 -12.80
N ASN A 203 -5.92 7.21 -12.31
CA ASN A 203 -4.68 7.87 -12.71
C ASN A 203 -4.46 7.63 -14.22
N VAL A 204 -4.28 8.72 -14.98
CA VAL A 204 -4.20 8.66 -16.45
C VAL A 204 -3.01 7.82 -16.93
N GLU A 205 -1.84 7.95 -16.30
CA GLU A 205 -0.65 7.19 -16.66
C GLU A 205 -0.85 5.69 -16.36
N PHE A 206 -1.45 5.37 -15.21
CA PHE A 206 -1.78 3.99 -14.88
C PHE A 206 -2.86 3.41 -15.80
N PHE A 207 -3.80 4.22 -16.25
CA PHE A 207 -4.81 3.80 -17.21
C PHE A 207 -4.19 3.47 -18.58
N HIS A 208 -3.24 4.30 -19.06
CA HIS A 208 -2.50 3.98 -20.28
C HIS A 208 -1.67 2.71 -20.13
N PHE A 209 -1.03 2.51 -18.98
CA PHE A 209 -0.33 1.29 -18.64
C PHE A 209 -1.26 0.06 -18.72
N SER A 210 -2.43 0.12 -18.08
CA SER A 210 -3.39 -0.99 -18.10
C SER A 210 -3.88 -1.31 -19.51
N HIS A 211 -4.09 -0.28 -20.34
CA HIS A 211 -4.48 -0.46 -21.73
C HIS A 211 -3.37 -1.09 -22.58
N HIS A 212 -2.10 -0.72 -22.33
CA HIS A 212 -0.95 -1.31 -23.02
C HIS A 212 -0.81 -2.83 -22.79
N TYR A 213 -1.10 -3.29 -21.55
CA TYR A 213 -1.08 -4.71 -21.19
C TYR A 213 -2.43 -5.42 -21.39
N GLY A 214 -3.49 -4.69 -21.72
CA GLY A 214 -4.81 -5.23 -22.03
C GLY A 214 -5.60 -5.72 -20.82
N PHE A 215 -5.33 -5.23 -19.60
CA PHE A 215 -6.13 -5.58 -18.42
C PHE A 215 -7.06 -4.45 -17.97
N CYS A 216 -8.14 -4.83 -17.30
CA CYS A 216 -9.10 -3.89 -16.72
C CYS A 216 -8.79 -3.67 -15.22
N PRO A 217 -8.41 -2.46 -14.78
CA PRO A 217 -8.26 -2.16 -13.36
C PRO A 217 -9.64 -2.11 -12.68
N ARG A 218 -9.79 -2.90 -11.60
CA ARG A 218 -10.99 -2.94 -10.77
C ARG A 218 -10.66 -2.48 -9.36
N LEU A 219 -11.61 -1.82 -8.72
CA LEU A 219 -11.49 -1.41 -7.33
C LEU A 219 -12.33 -2.30 -6.45
N CYS A 220 -11.82 -2.62 -5.27
CA CYS A 220 -12.62 -3.23 -4.23
C CYS A 220 -13.79 -2.29 -3.90
N PRO A 221 -15.03 -2.79 -3.85
CA PRO A 221 -16.15 -2.00 -3.35
C PRO A 221 -15.83 -1.52 -1.92
N PRO A 222 -16.16 -0.26 -1.60
CA PRO A 222 -16.05 0.22 -0.22
C PRO A 222 -16.81 -0.74 0.72
N TYR A 223 -16.22 -1.03 1.89
CA TYR A 223 -16.84 -1.85 2.95
C TYR A 223 -17.14 -3.31 2.58
N ALA A 224 -16.48 -3.87 1.57
CA ALA A 224 -16.62 -5.27 1.20
C ALA A 224 -15.34 -6.10 1.50
N PRO A 225 -14.94 -6.28 2.77
CA PRO A 225 -13.69 -6.95 3.14
C PRO A 225 -13.64 -8.42 2.66
N TRP A 226 -14.81 -9.04 2.44
CA TRP A 226 -14.88 -10.41 1.91
C TRP A 226 -14.41 -10.54 0.45
N VAL A 227 -14.44 -9.47 -0.33
CA VAL A 227 -13.92 -9.45 -1.72
C VAL A 227 -12.39 -9.46 -1.71
N LYS A 228 -11.77 -8.83 -0.70
CA LYS A 228 -10.31 -8.71 -0.54
C LYS A 228 -9.67 -9.93 0.16
N GLY A 229 -10.43 -10.88 0.63
CA GLY A 229 -9.94 -12.03 1.40
C GLY A 229 -8.89 -12.91 0.69
N LYS A 230 -8.59 -12.64 -0.59
CA LYS A 230 -7.55 -13.32 -1.36
C LYS A 230 -6.18 -12.62 -1.24
N SER A 231 -6.10 -11.33 -0.89
CA SER A 231 -4.84 -10.56 -0.82
C SER A 231 -4.33 -10.32 0.62
N GLU A 232 -5.19 -10.22 1.63
CA GLU A 232 -4.74 -10.04 3.03
C GLU A 232 -4.00 -11.26 3.58
N ARG A 233 -4.43 -12.47 3.21
CA ARG A 233 -3.77 -13.72 3.61
C ARG A 233 -2.36 -13.86 3.06
N PRO A 234 -2.04 -13.53 1.79
CA PRO A 234 -0.69 -13.53 1.27
C PRO A 234 0.29 -12.64 2.01
N ILE A 235 -0.12 -11.43 2.44
CA ILE A 235 0.75 -10.55 3.24
C ILE A 235 1.11 -11.20 4.58
N HIS A 236 0.11 -11.77 5.28
CA HIS A 236 0.35 -12.49 6.52
C HIS A 236 1.22 -13.73 6.28
N PHE A 237 0.96 -14.48 5.21
CA PHE A 237 1.75 -15.65 4.82
C PHE A 237 3.22 -15.26 4.52
N LEU A 238 3.45 -14.16 3.81
CA LEU A 238 4.79 -13.62 3.55
C LEU A 238 5.51 -13.26 4.86
N ARG A 239 4.80 -12.57 5.78
CA ARG A 239 5.37 -12.19 7.09
C ARG A 239 5.78 -13.41 7.92
N GLU A 240 4.92 -14.41 8.04
CA GLU A 240 5.15 -15.55 8.90
C GLU A 240 6.09 -16.60 8.31
N ARG A 241 6.17 -16.70 6.97
CA ARG A 241 6.87 -17.80 6.31
C ARG A 241 8.17 -17.39 5.59
N PHE A 242 8.32 -16.11 5.29
CA PHE A 242 9.52 -15.59 4.67
C PHE A 242 10.21 -14.56 5.54
N TRP A 243 9.49 -13.49 5.94
CA TRP A 243 10.11 -12.34 6.59
C TRP A 243 10.51 -12.60 8.05
N ARG A 244 9.76 -13.42 8.77
CA ARG A 244 10.04 -13.72 10.18
C ARG A 244 11.37 -14.45 10.33
N GLY A 245 12.35 -13.78 10.92
CA GLY A 245 13.71 -14.27 11.05
C GLY A 245 14.58 -14.11 9.79
N TYR A 246 14.10 -13.43 8.77
CA TYR A 246 14.89 -13.06 7.60
C TYR A 246 15.93 -12.00 7.99
N VAL A 247 17.19 -12.23 7.61
CA VAL A 247 18.28 -11.27 7.82
C VAL A 247 18.45 -10.46 6.54
N TYR A 248 18.01 -9.22 6.60
CA TYR A 248 18.09 -8.31 5.46
C TYR A 248 19.54 -7.85 5.25
N SER A 249 20.03 -7.89 4.02
CA SER A 249 21.36 -7.41 3.62
C SER A 249 21.27 -6.26 2.60
N SER A 250 20.49 -6.45 1.55
CA SER A 250 20.20 -5.43 0.54
C SER A 250 18.85 -5.69 -0.11
N LEU A 251 18.32 -4.69 -0.84
CA LEU A 251 17.06 -4.82 -1.56
C LEU A 251 17.16 -5.86 -2.69
N GLU A 252 18.29 -5.88 -3.39
CA GLU A 252 18.56 -6.83 -4.47
C GLU A 252 18.54 -8.25 -3.94
N GLN A 253 19.28 -8.53 -2.85
CA GLN A 253 19.32 -9.86 -2.24
C GLN A 253 17.94 -10.26 -1.72
N ALA A 254 17.20 -9.36 -1.08
CA ALA A 254 15.85 -9.63 -0.61
C ALA A 254 14.89 -9.99 -1.76
N ASN A 255 15.06 -9.38 -2.92
CA ASN A 255 14.28 -9.69 -4.13
C ASN A 255 14.67 -11.03 -4.76
N GLU A 256 15.94 -11.37 -4.77
CA GLU A 256 16.41 -12.70 -5.21
C GLU A 256 15.86 -13.80 -4.31
N ASP A 257 16.00 -13.64 -2.99
CA ASP A 257 15.56 -14.61 -1.99
C ASP A 257 14.03 -14.79 -1.99
N VAL A 258 13.26 -13.69 -2.07
CA VAL A 258 11.80 -13.79 -2.10
C VAL A 258 11.30 -14.40 -3.42
N ARG A 259 11.98 -14.16 -4.53
CA ARG A 259 11.66 -14.80 -5.81
C ARG A 259 11.91 -16.31 -5.76
N ALA A 260 13.06 -16.74 -5.21
CA ALA A 260 13.36 -18.15 -4.96
C ALA A 260 12.31 -18.78 -4.04
N TRP A 261 11.98 -18.12 -2.93
CA TRP A 261 10.93 -18.57 -2.00
C TRP A 261 9.55 -18.66 -2.66
N CYS A 262 9.17 -17.70 -3.52
CA CYS A 262 7.93 -17.77 -4.29
C CYS A 262 7.90 -19.01 -5.17
N THR A 263 8.99 -19.32 -5.87
CA THR A 263 9.10 -20.44 -6.81
C THR A 263 9.16 -21.79 -6.09
N GLU A 264 9.97 -21.90 -5.05
CA GLU A 264 10.28 -23.19 -4.42
C GLU A 264 9.33 -23.57 -3.28
N THR A 265 8.77 -22.55 -2.59
CA THR A 265 7.95 -22.74 -1.40
C THR A 265 6.51 -22.29 -1.60
N ALA A 266 6.31 -21.00 -1.92
CA ALA A 266 4.97 -20.43 -1.91
C ALA A 266 4.07 -21.02 -2.99
N ASN A 267 4.59 -21.21 -4.20
CA ASN A 267 3.83 -21.73 -5.34
C ASN A 267 3.83 -23.26 -5.43
N ARG A 268 4.66 -23.96 -4.65
CA ARG A 268 4.61 -25.44 -4.54
C ARG A 268 3.68 -25.94 -3.43
N ARG A 269 3.27 -25.05 -2.49
CA ARG A 269 2.41 -25.44 -1.39
C ARG A 269 1.07 -26.01 -1.86
N THR A 270 0.53 -26.96 -1.11
CA THR A 270 -0.88 -27.36 -1.24
C THR A 270 -1.76 -26.26 -0.64
N HIS A 271 -2.67 -25.69 -1.45
CA HIS A 271 -3.57 -24.62 -0.99
C HIS A 271 -4.76 -25.22 -0.23
N GLY A 272 -5.00 -24.74 1.01
CA GLY A 272 -6.02 -25.31 1.90
C GLY A 272 -7.47 -25.22 1.41
N THR A 273 -7.78 -24.37 0.43
CA THR A 273 -9.14 -24.29 -0.15
C THR A 273 -9.39 -25.38 -1.17
N TYR A 274 -8.38 -25.75 -1.96
CA TYR A 274 -8.55 -26.66 -3.10
C TYR A 274 -7.91 -28.04 -2.89
N TRP A 275 -7.10 -28.19 -1.84
CA TRP A 275 -6.34 -29.41 -1.54
C TRP A 275 -5.46 -29.89 -2.71
N GLN A 276 -5.01 -28.90 -3.52
CA GLN A 276 -4.14 -29.10 -4.67
C GLN A 276 -2.91 -28.20 -4.57
N PRO A 277 -1.76 -28.62 -5.14
CA PRO A 277 -0.60 -27.74 -5.28
C PRO A 277 -0.94 -26.52 -6.15
N VAL A 278 -0.49 -25.34 -5.73
CA VAL A 278 -0.68 -24.10 -6.46
C VAL A 278 -0.07 -24.19 -7.87
N GLU A 279 1.12 -24.78 -8.01
CA GLU A 279 1.82 -24.99 -9.26
C GLU A 279 0.98 -25.73 -10.32
N LYS A 280 0.29 -26.82 -9.93
CA LYS A 280 -0.57 -27.56 -10.86
C LYS A 280 -1.74 -26.73 -11.39
N ARG A 281 -2.32 -25.88 -10.55
CA ARG A 281 -3.39 -24.97 -10.97
C ARG A 281 -2.84 -23.83 -11.80
N TRP A 282 -1.64 -23.35 -11.50
CA TRP A 282 -0.97 -22.32 -12.26
C TRP A 282 -0.61 -22.79 -13.66
N GLU A 283 -0.14 -24.01 -13.83
CA GLU A 283 0.07 -24.64 -15.15
C GLU A 283 -1.19 -24.67 -16.01
N GLN A 284 -2.37 -24.85 -15.39
CA GLN A 284 -3.67 -24.78 -16.07
C GLN A 284 -4.08 -23.33 -16.41
N GLU A 285 -3.73 -22.36 -15.55
CA GLU A 285 -4.09 -20.96 -15.72
C GLU A 285 -3.17 -20.23 -16.70
N LYS A 286 -1.89 -20.57 -16.70
CA LYS A 286 -0.85 -19.89 -17.50
C LYS A 286 -1.17 -19.74 -18.99
N PRO A 287 -1.67 -20.77 -19.72
CA PRO A 287 -2.02 -20.63 -21.14
C PRO A 287 -3.25 -19.75 -21.40
N LEU A 288 -4.03 -19.40 -20.36
CA LEU A 288 -5.24 -18.57 -20.44
C LEU A 288 -4.99 -17.12 -20.02
N LEU A 289 -3.78 -16.80 -19.58
CA LEU A 289 -3.32 -15.42 -19.37
C LEU A 289 -3.12 -14.74 -20.72
N GLY A 290 -3.41 -13.44 -20.79
CA GLY A 290 -3.15 -12.63 -21.98
C GLY A 290 -1.68 -12.56 -22.33
N SER A 291 -1.33 -12.58 -23.62
CA SER A 291 0.03 -12.42 -24.09
C SER A 291 0.59 -11.05 -23.74
N LEU A 292 1.87 -11.00 -23.39
CA LEU A 292 2.55 -9.75 -23.09
C LEU A 292 2.91 -9.00 -24.38
N PRO A 293 2.89 -7.66 -24.38
CA PRO A 293 3.32 -6.86 -25.50
C PRO A 293 4.82 -7.09 -25.77
N PRO A 294 5.27 -7.04 -27.03
CA PRO A 294 6.67 -7.27 -27.39
C PRO A 294 7.62 -6.20 -26.85
N VAL A 295 7.10 -5.01 -26.57
CA VAL A 295 7.85 -3.90 -25.97
C VAL A 295 7.22 -3.56 -24.63
N PRO A 296 7.96 -3.63 -23.53
CA PRO A 296 7.44 -3.26 -22.21
C PRO A 296 7.05 -1.78 -22.19
N TYR A 297 6.07 -1.44 -21.34
CA TYR A 297 5.65 -0.05 -21.14
C TYR A 297 6.80 0.77 -20.55
N ASP A 298 6.98 1.99 -21.07
CA ASP A 298 7.98 2.94 -20.58
C ASP A 298 7.45 3.63 -19.31
N THR A 299 7.82 3.08 -18.15
CA THR A 299 7.42 3.54 -16.82
C THR A 299 8.14 4.79 -16.35
N SER A 300 9.12 5.30 -17.13
CA SER A 300 9.89 6.48 -16.74
C SER A 300 9.01 7.70 -16.50
N LEU A 301 9.33 8.48 -15.46
CA LEU A 301 8.69 9.76 -15.21
C LEU A 301 9.08 10.75 -16.32
N LYS A 302 8.08 11.28 -17.03
CA LYS A 302 8.27 12.24 -18.13
C LYS A 302 8.00 13.66 -17.64
N VAL A 303 9.05 14.49 -17.65
CA VAL A 303 8.96 15.90 -17.18
C VAL A 303 9.51 16.82 -18.24
N PHE A 304 8.76 17.84 -18.62
CA PHE A 304 9.23 18.85 -19.54
C PHE A 304 9.88 20.02 -18.79
N ARG A 305 11.07 20.44 -19.25
CA ARG A 305 11.80 21.59 -18.69
C ARG A 305 12.33 22.48 -19.80
N PRO A 306 12.32 23.82 -19.61
CA PRO A 306 13.02 24.74 -20.49
C PRO A 306 14.53 24.67 -20.22
N VAL A 307 15.31 24.75 -21.28
CA VAL A 307 16.76 24.95 -21.18
C VAL A 307 17.00 26.48 -21.13
N TYR A 308 17.61 26.95 -20.04
CA TYR A 308 17.91 28.36 -19.87
C TYR A 308 19.05 28.81 -20.79
N LYS A 309 19.21 30.13 -20.97
CA LYS A 309 20.25 30.73 -21.83
C LYS A 309 21.68 30.42 -21.38
N GLU A 310 21.84 30.06 -20.11
CA GLU A 310 23.08 29.60 -19.50
C GLU A 310 23.40 28.13 -19.82
N CYS A 311 22.70 27.53 -20.78
CA CYS A 311 22.85 26.12 -21.14
C CYS A 311 22.58 25.14 -19.99
N GLN A 312 21.61 25.46 -19.16
CA GLN A 312 21.26 24.71 -17.99
C GLN A 312 19.76 24.46 -17.94
N LEU A 313 19.35 23.35 -17.34
CA LEU A 313 17.98 23.14 -16.87
C LEU A 313 17.99 22.79 -15.39
N SER A 314 16.87 23.03 -14.71
CA SER A 314 16.71 22.70 -13.29
C SER A 314 15.74 21.54 -13.11
N TYR A 315 16.15 20.54 -12.32
CA TYR A 315 15.29 19.43 -11.89
C TYR A 315 15.68 18.98 -10.49
N ASN A 316 14.70 18.74 -9.64
CA ASN A 316 14.82 18.24 -8.26
C ASN A 316 15.89 18.96 -7.41
N GLY A 317 15.98 20.31 -7.53
CA GLY A 317 16.95 21.13 -6.80
C GLY A 317 18.36 21.17 -7.39
N ASN A 318 18.63 20.40 -8.45
CA ASN A 318 19.92 20.35 -9.13
C ASN A 318 19.84 21.03 -10.50
N ARG A 319 21.01 21.38 -11.06
CA ARG A 319 21.16 21.98 -12.38
C ARG A 319 21.94 21.02 -13.28
N TYR A 320 21.49 20.89 -14.52
CA TYR A 320 22.09 19.99 -15.51
C TYR A 320 22.54 20.76 -16.72
N LEU A 321 23.77 20.57 -17.15
CA LEU A 321 24.33 21.21 -18.31
C LEU A 321 23.79 20.60 -19.59
N ILE A 322 23.34 21.42 -20.53
CA ILE A 322 22.75 20.97 -21.78
C ILE A 322 23.51 21.65 -22.92
N PRO A 323 23.77 20.96 -24.03
CA PRO A 323 24.41 21.59 -25.20
C PRO A 323 23.72 22.88 -25.63
N HIS A 324 24.50 23.87 -26.01
CA HIS A 324 24.03 25.23 -26.24
C HIS A 324 23.02 25.37 -27.41
N GLU A 325 22.98 24.39 -28.32
CA GLU A 325 22.03 24.30 -29.44
C GLU A 325 20.58 24.18 -28.97
N PHE A 326 20.38 23.75 -27.70
CA PHE A 326 19.08 23.58 -27.07
C PHE A 326 18.71 24.76 -26.16
N ALA A 327 19.56 25.76 -26.02
CA ALA A 327 19.25 26.97 -25.22
C ALA A 327 17.97 27.63 -25.69
N GLY A 328 17.04 27.90 -24.78
CA GLY A 328 15.73 28.48 -25.08
C GLY A 328 14.67 27.47 -25.56
N LYS A 329 15.04 26.23 -25.79
CA LYS A 329 14.12 25.13 -26.17
C LYS A 329 13.55 24.41 -24.97
N LYS A 330 12.45 23.71 -25.18
CA LYS A 330 11.84 22.81 -24.17
C LYS A 330 12.29 21.39 -24.45
N VAL A 331 12.82 20.71 -23.44
CA VAL A 331 13.29 19.33 -23.50
C VAL A 331 12.47 18.44 -22.59
N MET A 332 12.39 17.16 -22.91
CA MET A 332 11.73 16.14 -22.11
C MET A 332 12.79 15.36 -21.33
N LEU A 333 12.64 15.30 -20.01
CA LEU A 333 13.40 14.46 -19.13
C LEU A 333 12.63 13.14 -18.96
N LYS A 334 13.27 12.00 -19.20
CA LYS A 334 12.82 10.68 -18.81
C LYS A 334 13.65 10.23 -17.63
N ILE A 335 13.02 10.06 -16.48
CA ILE A 335 13.68 9.71 -15.23
C ILE A 335 13.27 8.27 -14.89
N LYS A 336 14.26 7.40 -14.69
CA LYS A 336 14.05 6.04 -14.19
C LYS A 336 15.09 5.72 -13.12
N GLY A 337 14.63 5.53 -11.89
CA GLY A 337 15.51 5.43 -10.74
C GLY A 337 16.35 6.71 -10.58
N LYS A 338 17.68 6.58 -10.55
CA LYS A 338 18.63 7.70 -10.49
C LYS A 338 19.05 8.23 -11.89
N ILE A 339 18.62 7.57 -12.97
CA ILE A 339 19.05 7.92 -14.32
C ILE A 339 18.09 8.94 -14.95
N ILE A 340 18.63 10.07 -15.40
CA ILE A 340 17.92 11.15 -16.10
C ILE A 340 18.40 11.16 -17.56
N ARG A 341 17.51 10.78 -18.50
CA ARG A 341 17.76 10.91 -19.93
C ARG A 341 16.99 12.09 -20.46
N ILE A 342 17.68 12.98 -21.17
CA ILE A 342 17.14 14.24 -21.66
C ILE A 342 16.98 14.12 -23.17
N TYR A 343 15.77 14.38 -23.64
CA TYR A 343 15.39 14.29 -25.05
C TYR A 343 14.90 15.66 -25.56
N HIS A 344 15.27 15.94 -26.81
CA HIS A 344 14.61 17.00 -27.59
C HIS A 344 13.96 16.30 -28.80
N ASP A 345 12.65 16.40 -28.87
CA ASP A 345 11.83 15.58 -29.77
C ASP A 345 12.10 14.08 -29.55
N HIS A 346 12.74 13.41 -30.51
CA HIS A 346 13.08 11.97 -30.42
C HIS A 346 14.57 11.71 -30.14
N ASP A 347 15.41 12.75 -30.16
CA ASP A 347 16.85 12.63 -30.04
C ASP A 347 17.30 12.70 -28.57
N LEU A 348 18.15 11.76 -28.19
CA LEU A 348 18.79 11.75 -26.87
C LEU A 348 19.87 12.84 -26.84
N VAL A 349 19.67 13.88 -26.03
CA VAL A 349 20.59 15.02 -25.90
C VAL A 349 21.68 14.76 -24.87
N ALA A 350 21.30 14.19 -23.70
CA ALA A 350 22.23 13.91 -22.60
C ALA A 350 21.67 12.83 -21.67
N THR A 351 22.57 12.16 -20.95
CA THR A 351 22.23 11.25 -19.85
C THR A 351 23.04 11.64 -18.62
N TYR A 352 22.36 11.71 -17.47
CA TYR A 352 22.96 12.05 -16.18
C TYR A 352 22.47 11.12 -15.09
N ASP A 353 23.30 10.91 -14.06
CA ASP A 353 22.88 10.34 -12.82
C ASP A 353 22.41 11.46 -11.87
N GLU A 354 21.29 11.26 -11.20
CA GLU A 354 20.79 12.21 -10.20
C GLU A 354 21.71 12.17 -8.96
N PRO A 355 22.36 13.29 -8.59
CA PRO A 355 23.21 13.32 -7.43
C PRO A 355 22.40 13.21 -6.13
N GLU A 356 22.98 12.64 -5.10
CA GLU A 356 22.36 12.52 -3.78
C GLU A 356 22.21 13.89 -3.11
N GLU A 357 23.22 14.74 -3.30
CA GLU A 357 23.22 16.11 -2.77
C GLU A 357 22.39 17.02 -3.68
N LYS A 358 21.70 17.99 -3.06
CA LYS A 358 20.97 19.05 -3.78
C LYS A 358 21.86 20.25 -4.05
N HIS A 359 21.40 21.10 -4.99
CA HIS A 359 22.11 22.30 -5.43
C HIS A 359 23.40 22.03 -6.19
N THR A 360 23.55 20.82 -6.73
CA THR A 360 24.70 20.41 -7.53
C THR A 360 24.53 20.80 -8.99
N LEU A 361 25.64 21.20 -9.62
CA LEU A 361 25.74 21.38 -11.08
C LEU A 361 26.32 20.10 -11.71
N VAL A 362 25.51 19.43 -12.52
CA VAL A 362 25.84 18.13 -13.15
C VAL A 362 26.11 18.34 -14.64
N GLY A 363 27.18 17.75 -15.14
CA GLY A 363 27.54 17.73 -16.56
C GLY A 363 28.96 18.18 -16.83
N ASP A 364 29.40 18.05 -18.09
CA ASP A 364 30.75 18.40 -18.51
C ASP A 364 30.87 19.90 -18.85
N PRO A 365 31.70 20.68 -18.14
CA PRO A 365 32.00 22.08 -18.47
C PRO A 365 32.52 22.28 -19.89
N ALA A 366 32.94 21.23 -20.59
CA ALA A 366 33.33 21.34 -22.01
C ALA A 366 32.21 21.91 -22.91
N ILE A 367 30.95 21.82 -22.50
CA ILE A 367 29.80 22.43 -23.15
C ILE A 367 30.02 23.95 -23.33
N TYR A 368 30.56 24.64 -22.33
CA TYR A 368 30.86 26.07 -22.39
C TYR A 368 32.04 26.39 -23.32
N ARG A 369 33.02 25.50 -23.41
CA ARG A 369 34.13 25.66 -24.36
C ARG A 369 33.65 25.59 -25.81
N ARG A 370 32.74 24.63 -26.11
CA ARG A 370 32.09 24.55 -27.42
C ARG A 370 31.30 25.81 -27.75
N LEU A 371 30.49 26.31 -26.81
CA LEU A 371 29.77 27.59 -26.97
C LEU A 371 30.73 28.75 -27.28
N ALA A 372 31.89 28.84 -26.59
CA ALA A 372 32.86 29.88 -26.84
C ALA A 372 33.49 29.76 -28.23
N ALA A 373 33.81 28.54 -28.68
CA ALA A 373 34.34 28.27 -30.01
C ALA A 373 33.34 28.64 -31.12
N ASP A 374 32.09 28.24 -30.98
CA ASP A 374 31.03 28.59 -31.95
C ASP A 374 30.73 30.08 -32.01
N ARG A 375 30.73 30.77 -30.87
CA ARG A 375 30.64 32.25 -30.83
C ARG A 375 31.81 32.90 -31.53
N GLU A 376 33.00 32.38 -31.40
CA GLU A 376 34.16 32.88 -32.10
C GLU A 376 34.10 32.65 -33.62
N GLN A 377 33.62 31.47 -34.06
CA GLN A 377 33.37 31.19 -35.47
C GLN A 377 32.30 32.11 -36.04
N ILE A 378 31.18 32.32 -35.36
CA ILE A 378 30.13 33.24 -35.76
C ILE A 378 30.68 34.66 -35.85
N ARG A 379 31.49 35.08 -34.87
CA ARG A 379 32.14 36.40 -34.88
C ARG A 379 33.11 36.56 -36.04
N ARG A 380 33.88 35.50 -36.36
CA ARG A 380 34.77 35.53 -37.57
C ARG A 380 33.99 35.59 -38.87
N LYS A 381 32.85 34.86 -38.95
CA LYS A 381 32.02 34.80 -40.16
C LYS A 381 31.19 36.07 -40.39
N TYR A 382 30.66 36.71 -39.33
CA TYR A 382 29.75 37.86 -39.42
C TYR A 382 30.30 39.14 -38.81
N GLY A 383 31.47 39.10 -38.17
CA GLY A 383 32.03 40.17 -37.33
C GLY A 383 32.80 41.26 -38.04
N ARG A 384 32.58 41.51 -39.35
CA ARG A 384 33.21 42.65 -40.10
C ARG A 384 32.36 43.92 -40.09
N GLN A 385 31.47 44.12 -39.10
CA GLN A 385 30.80 45.41 -38.91
C GLN A 385 31.01 45.97 -37.50
N LYS A 386 31.85 46.98 -37.45
CA LYS A 386 32.03 48.04 -36.42
C LYS A 386 32.44 47.62 -35.01
N GLY A 387 33.67 47.97 -34.73
CA GLY A 387 34.37 47.89 -33.48
C GLY A 387 33.66 48.42 -32.24
N ARG A 388 33.63 47.58 -31.26
CA ARG A 388 33.88 47.90 -29.85
C ARG A 388 34.69 46.71 -29.28
N ALA A 389 35.92 47.00 -28.91
CA ALA A 389 36.80 46.04 -28.29
C ALA A 389 36.14 45.51 -26.99
N THR A 390 35.58 44.32 -27.05
CA THR A 390 35.31 43.55 -25.81
C THR A 390 36.61 42.88 -25.42
N ARG A 391 37.15 43.23 -24.26
CA ARG A 391 38.29 42.56 -23.62
C ARG A 391 38.05 41.05 -23.68
N GLY A 392 39.09 40.30 -24.12
CA GLY A 392 39.04 38.85 -24.21
C GLY A 392 38.66 38.25 -22.90
N LEU A 393 37.57 37.47 -22.90
CA LEU A 393 37.18 36.63 -21.79
C LEU A 393 38.18 35.50 -21.72
N THR A 394 39.11 35.55 -20.77
CA THR A 394 39.93 34.43 -20.38
C THR A 394 39.06 33.40 -19.69
N THR A 395 39.49 32.15 -19.69
CA THR A 395 38.77 31.03 -19.02
C THR A 395 38.44 31.32 -17.55
N ALA A 396 39.26 32.16 -16.89
CA ALA A 396 39.04 32.63 -15.51
C ALA A 396 37.82 33.59 -15.38
N THR A 397 37.37 34.20 -16.48
CA THR A 397 36.18 35.08 -16.51
C THR A 397 34.89 34.32 -16.79
N LEU A 398 34.97 33.08 -17.30
CA LEU A 398 33.80 32.22 -17.55
C LEU A 398 33.28 31.58 -16.29
N PHE A 399 34.14 31.43 -15.29
CA PHE A 399 33.79 30.92 -13.97
C PHE A 399 34.39 31.90 -12.94
N PRO A 400 33.69 32.98 -12.58
CA PRO A 400 34.12 33.72 -11.40
C PRO A 400 34.12 32.71 -10.25
N GLU A 401 35.28 32.55 -9.58
CA GLU A 401 35.31 31.91 -8.29
C GLU A 401 34.27 32.64 -7.44
N VAL A 402 33.18 31.95 -7.16
CA VAL A 402 32.20 32.45 -6.19
C VAL A 402 32.86 32.22 -4.83
N ALA A 403 33.58 33.24 -4.36
CA ALA A 403 34.07 33.23 -2.99
C ALA A 403 32.85 33.11 -2.09
N ILE A 404 32.76 31.99 -1.38
CA ILE A 404 31.77 31.77 -0.32
C ILE A 404 32.12 32.77 0.79
N ARG A 405 31.44 33.91 0.79
CA ARG A 405 31.59 34.92 1.85
C ARG A 405 30.94 34.38 3.10
N SER A 406 31.63 34.53 4.23
CA SER A 406 31.06 34.13 5.50
C SER A 406 29.80 34.95 5.83
N LEU A 407 28.85 34.36 6.54
CA LEU A 407 27.63 35.03 7.03
C LEU A 407 27.96 36.37 7.74
N ALA A 408 29.07 36.44 8.49
CA ALA A 408 29.55 37.64 9.17
C ALA A 408 29.88 38.80 8.20
N GLU A 409 30.28 38.49 6.97
CA GLU A 409 30.57 39.50 5.96
C GLU A 409 29.28 40.08 5.37
N TYR A 410 28.24 39.25 5.21
CA TYR A 410 26.90 39.72 4.82
C TYR A 410 26.23 40.56 5.92
N GLU A 411 26.39 40.17 7.20
CA GLU A 411 25.89 40.94 8.34
C GLU A 411 26.58 42.31 8.45
N ARG A 412 27.91 42.38 8.17
CA ARG A 412 28.64 43.65 8.15
C ARG A 412 28.18 44.57 7.03
N LEU A 413 27.91 44.04 5.83
CA LEU A 413 27.38 44.79 4.70
C LEU A 413 25.93 45.27 4.97
N ALA A 414 25.11 44.44 5.60
CA ALA A 414 23.75 44.81 5.97
C ALA A 414 23.71 45.91 7.05
N ARG A 415 24.65 45.93 7.99
CA ARG A 415 24.76 46.99 9.02
C ARG A 415 25.34 48.29 8.47
N GLY A 416 26.10 48.23 7.35
CA GLY A 416 26.69 49.42 6.71
C GLY A 416 25.80 50.14 5.71
N ALA A 417 24.66 49.51 5.34
CA ALA A 417 23.67 50.16 4.44
C ALA A 417 22.64 50.92 5.29
N SER A 418 23.00 52.15 5.70
CA SER A 418 21.99 53.12 6.16
C SER A 418 21.18 53.55 4.95
N TRP A 419 19.95 53.11 4.86
CA TRP A 419 18.95 53.65 3.96
C TRP A 419 18.60 55.06 4.48
N SER A 420 19.21 56.09 3.90
CA SER A 420 18.68 57.45 4.01
C SER A 420 17.44 57.55 3.09
N ASN A 421 16.31 57.94 3.69
CA ASN A 421 15.02 58.18 3.06
C ASN A 421 15.10 59.10 1.83
#